data_78463860d20a9d70913d1cb2d99b527c
#
_entry.id   78463860d20a9d70913d1cb2d99b527c
#
_cell.length_a   1.000
_cell.length_b   1.000
_cell.length_c   1.000
_cell.angle_alpha   90.00
_cell.angle_beta   90.00
_cell.angle_gamma   90.00
#
_symmetry.space_group_name_H-M   'P 1'
#
loop_
_entity.id
_entity.type
_entity.pdbx_description
1 polymer ?
#
loop_
_entity_poly.entity_id
_entity_poly.type
_entity_poly.pdbx_seq_one_letter_code
_entity_poly.pdbx_strand_id
1 'polypeptide(L)'
;MDDIVTVNNIKRAWGFLLGNIDYPVDWQYIREYNRIIGEGRVRDAGRLREYGVRIGGTGWVPEIPTVESPQERVRGILEESEGEDTAMLLFGAVTRGQWFSDGNKRTALMVANHQLIHDGIGVFSIPPEDKAQFVSMLLRYYETGDYSRLSDWLSQNAVGHVPGGLTLAQSSGVAEKTNDAVNGMGIVPGVPLDGLDGGSGLLR
;
A
#
# COMPACT_ATOMS: atom_id res chain seq x y z
N MET A 1 -11.64 -2.81 20.28
CA MET A 1 -12.55 -1.98 19.44
C MET A 1 -11.84 -1.42 18.20
N ASP A 2 -10.57 -1.08 18.32
CA ASP A 2 -9.75 -0.51 17.23
C ASP A 2 -9.55 -1.46 16.03
N ASP A 3 -9.43 -2.77 16.27
CA ASP A 3 -9.22 -3.77 15.20
C ASP A 3 -10.43 -3.90 14.27
N ILE A 4 -11.64 -3.80 14.81
CA ILE A 4 -12.87 -3.87 14.01
C ILE A 4 -12.97 -2.67 13.06
N VAL A 5 -12.63 -1.48 13.54
CA VAL A 5 -12.62 -0.25 12.73
C VAL A 5 -11.58 -0.40 11.61
N THR A 6 -10.38 -0.89 11.93
CA THR A 6 -9.32 -1.12 10.95
C THR A 6 -9.76 -2.08 9.84
N VAL A 7 -10.32 -3.23 10.21
CA VAL A 7 -10.81 -4.23 9.24
C VAL A 7 -11.91 -3.65 8.35
N ASN A 8 -12.86 -2.92 8.93
CA ASN A 8 -13.93 -2.30 8.16
C ASN A 8 -13.40 -1.22 7.20
N ASN A 9 -12.41 -0.44 7.62
CA ASN A 9 -11.80 0.58 6.78
C ASN A 9 -11.02 -0.07 5.62
N ILE A 10 -10.32 -1.18 5.85
CA ILE A 10 -9.65 -1.93 4.78
C ILE A 10 -10.68 -2.48 3.79
N LYS A 11 -11.78 -3.09 4.27
CA LYS A 11 -12.86 -3.54 3.37
C LYS A 11 -13.44 -2.40 2.53
N ARG A 12 -13.64 -1.23 3.12
CA ARG A 12 -14.10 -0.04 2.40
C ARG A 12 -13.08 0.45 1.36
N ALA A 13 -11.78 0.40 1.69
CA ALA A 13 -10.72 0.74 0.75
C ALA A 13 -10.70 -0.22 -0.44
N TRP A 14 -10.91 -1.51 -0.23
CA TRP A 14 -11.10 -2.48 -1.32
C TRP A 14 -12.36 -2.20 -2.14
N GLY A 15 -13.49 -1.90 -1.51
CA GLY A 15 -14.70 -1.50 -2.23
C GLY A 15 -14.51 -0.24 -3.07
N PHE A 16 -13.76 0.74 -2.55
CA PHE A 16 -13.39 1.94 -3.30
C PHE A 16 -12.47 1.61 -4.49
N LEU A 17 -11.46 0.74 -4.30
CA LEU A 17 -10.59 0.28 -5.37
C LEU A 17 -11.40 -0.35 -6.50
N LEU A 18 -12.22 -1.34 -6.18
CA LEU A 18 -13.01 -2.08 -7.18
C LEU A 18 -14.03 -1.20 -7.91
N GLY A 19 -14.57 -0.20 -7.23
CA GLY A 19 -15.48 0.79 -7.84
C GLY A 19 -14.80 1.84 -8.72
N ASN A 20 -13.47 1.90 -8.70
CA ASN A 20 -12.69 2.90 -9.45
C ASN A 20 -11.58 2.27 -10.32
N ILE A 21 -11.65 0.98 -10.55
CA ILE A 21 -10.58 0.22 -11.21
C ILE A 21 -10.31 0.65 -12.65
N ASP A 22 -11.29 1.25 -13.31
CA ASP A 22 -11.16 1.74 -14.69
C ASP A 22 -10.32 3.03 -14.81
N TYR A 23 -9.96 3.64 -13.69
CA TYR A 23 -9.19 4.87 -13.65
C TYR A 23 -7.76 4.59 -13.18
N PRO A 24 -6.75 5.21 -13.80
CA PRO A 24 -5.35 5.03 -13.36
C PRO A 24 -5.14 5.64 -11.97
N VAL A 25 -4.20 5.06 -11.24
CA VAL A 25 -3.78 5.60 -9.95
C VAL A 25 -3.15 6.97 -10.14
N ASP A 26 -3.48 7.90 -9.25
CA ASP A 26 -2.83 9.19 -9.12
C ASP A 26 -2.65 9.60 -7.65
N TRP A 27 -2.13 10.79 -7.43
CA TRP A 27 -1.96 11.33 -6.08
C TRP A 27 -3.29 11.47 -5.30
N GLN A 28 -4.40 11.75 -5.98
CA GLN A 28 -5.71 11.90 -5.32
C GLN A 28 -6.21 10.56 -4.80
N TYR A 29 -6.03 9.48 -5.57
CA TYR A 29 -6.34 8.12 -5.11
C TYR A 29 -5.51 7.72 -3.90
N ILE A 30 -4.20 8.03 -3.89
CA ILE A 30 -3.32 7.73 -2.75
C ILE A 30 -3.82 8.41 -1.48
N ARG A 31 -4.19 9.68 -1.57
CA ARG A 31 -4.78 10.44 -0.44
C ARG A 31 -6.10 9.86 0.01
N GLU A 32 -6.96 9.49 -0.94
CA GLU A 32 -8.27 8.95 -0.63
C GLU A 32 -8.17 7.56 0.03
N TYR A 33 -7.26 6.71 -0.42
CA TYR A 33 -6.98 5.45 0.28
C TYR A 33 -6.56 5.69 1.73
N ASN A 34 -5.64 6.62 1.96
CA ASN A 34 -5.23 6.94 3.32
C ASN A 34 -6.39 7.50 4.15
N ARG A 35 -7.23 8.35 3.56
CA ARG A 35 -8.41 8.89 4.23
C ARG A 35 -9.37 7.78 4.68
N ILE A 36 -9.68 6.85 3.77
CA ILE A 36 -10.57 5.72 4.08
C ILE A 36 -9.96 4.82 5.16
N ILE A 37 -8.68 4.48 5.04
CA ILE A 37 -7.96 3.60 5.97
C ILE A 37 -7.90 4.23 7.38
N GLY A 38 -7.70 5.54 7.47
CA GLY A 38 -7.56 6.27 8.72
C GLY A 38 -8.88 6.73 9.35
N GLU A 39 -10.02 6.57 8.68
CA GLU A 39 -11.30 7.11 9.12
C GLU A 39 -11.69 6.58 10.51
N GLY A 40 -12.05 7.51 11.40
CA GLY A 40 -12.43 7.21 12.79
C GLY A 40 -11.26 6.88 13.72
N ARG A 41 -10.00 6.84 13.21
CA ARG A 41 -8.78 6.55 13.99
C ARG A 41 -7.75 7.66 13.91
N VAL A 42 -7.58 8.24 12.72
CA VAL A 42 -6.55 9.25 12.43
C VAL A 42 -7.24 10.57 12.14
N ARG A 43 -6.90 11.60 12.90
CA ARG A 43 -7.56 12.91 12.81
C ARG A 43 -7.33 13.59 11.45
N ASP A 44 -6.14 13.45 10.91
CA ASP A 44 -5.65 14.08 9.67
C ASP A 44 -5.53 13.07 8.52
N ALA A 45 -6.32 11.99 8.55
CA ALA A 45 -6.33 10.98 7.51
C ALA A 45 -6.49 11.58 6.10
N GLY A 46 -5.65 11.14 5.16
CA GLY A 46 -5.61 11.65 3.78
C GLY A 46 -4.93 13.02 3.62
N ARG A 47 -4.38 13.59 4.69
CA ARG A 47 -3.61 14.84 4.66
C ARG A 47 -2.13 14.55 4.82
N LEU A 48 -1.30 15.33 4.14
CA LEU A 48 0.14 15.30 4.40
C LEU A 48 0.41 15.68 5.85
N ARG A 49 1.32 14.94 6.49
CA ARG A 49 1.79 15.31 7.83
C ARG A 49 2.67 16.54 7.77
N GLU A 50 2.57 17.36 8.79
CA GLU A 50 3.34 18.59 8.95
C GLU A 50 4.36 18.47 10.10
N TYR A 51 4.57 17.25 10.62
CA TYR A 51 5.45 16.97 11.76
C TYR A 51 6.29 15.72 11.54
N GLY A 52 7.36 15.60 12.30
CA GLY A 52 8.25 14.44 12.27
C GLY A 52 7.58 13.19 12.84
N VAL A 53 7.88 12.04 12.26
CA VAL A 53 7.45 10.72 12.74
C VAL A 53 8.67 9.82 12.91
N ARG A 54 8.55 8.80 13.76
CA ARG A 54 9.54 7.73 13.89
C ARG A 54 8.92 6.40 13.53
N ILE A 55 9.71 5.55 12.90
CA ILE A 55 9.28 4.20 12.52
C ILE A 55 9.91 3.23 13.51
N GLY A 56 9.10 2.35 14.08
CA GLY A 56 9.61 1.30 14.99
C GLY A 56 10.56 0.35 14.26
N GLY A 57 11.63 -0.07 14.95
CA GLY A 57 12.60 -1.03 14.44
C GLY A 57 13.71 -0.48 13.55
N THR A 58 13.75 0.84 13.34
CA THR A 58 14.81 1.52 12.56
C THR A 58 15.21 2.83 13.21
N GLY A 59 16.47 3.25 12.98
CA GLY A 59 16.97 4.58 13.35
C GLY A 59 16.66 5.65 12.32
N TRP A 60 16.18 5.28 11.14
CA TRP A 60 15.89 6.21 10.07
C TRP A 60 14.66 7.09 10.40
N VAL A 61 14.78 8.38 10.10
CA VAL A 61 13.71 9.37 10.30
C VAL A 61 13.34 9.96 8.94
N PRO A 62 12.08 9.80 8.51
CA PRO A 62 11.62 10.36 7.23
C PRO A 62 11.52 11.88 7.30
N GLU A 63 11.91 12.55 6.23
CA GLU A 63 11.72 13.98 6.04
C GLU A 63 10.24 14.35 6.11
N ILE A 64 9.94 15.56 6.59
CA ILE A 64 8.58 16.11 6.51
C ILE A 64 8.27 16.40 5.05
N PRO A 65 7.19 15.83 4.46
CA PRO A 65 6.89 16.04 3.05
C PRO A 65 6.49 17.49 2.77
N THR A 66 6.91 18.03 1.63
CA THR A 66 6.31 19.25 1.07
C THR A 66 5.02 18.92 0.33
N VAL A 67 4.26 19.92 -0.08
CA VAL A 67 3.03 19.69 -0.85
C VAL A 67 3.34 19.06 -2.22
N GLU A 68 4.45 19.46 -2.81
CA GLU A 68 4.87 19.08 -4.16
C GLU A 68 5.55 17.71 -4.20
N SER A 69 6.39 17.39 -3.19
CA SER A 69 7.30 16.24 -3.24
C SER A 69 6.61 14.88 -3.47
N PRO A 70 5.47 14.54 -2.83
CA PRO A 70 4.76 13.31 -3.12
C PRO A 70 4.14 13.29 -4.52
N GLN A 71 3.59 14.42 -4.97
CA GLN A 71 2.94 14.54 -6.28
C GLN A 71 3.96 14.36 -7.42
N GLU A 72 5.11 15.02 -7.31
CA GLU A 72 6.20 14.90 -8.29
C GLU A 72 6.75 13.47 -8.31
N ARG A 73 6.91 12.85 -7.14
CA ARG A 73 7.39 11.47 -7.06
C ARG A 73 6.43 10.48 -7.70
N VAL A 74 5.12 10.62 -7.42
CA VAL A 74 4.08 9.74 -8.01
C VAL A 74 4.02 9.95 -9.53
N ARG A 75 4.00 11.20 -9.98
CA ARG A 75 4.00 11.52 -11.40
C ARG A 75 5.21 10.93 -12.12
N GLY A 76 6.41 11.12 -11.59
CA GLY A 76 7.63 10.57 -12.19
C GLY A 76 7.58 9.05 -12.32
N ILE A 77 7.07 8.34 -11.30
CA ILE A 77 6.90 6.88 -11.39
C ILE A 77 5.94 6.51 -12.52
N LEU A 78 4.78 7.17 -12.60
CA LEU A 78 3.77 6.88 -13.62
C LEU A 78 4.23 7.22 -15.05
N GLU A 79 5.13 8.18 -15.21
CA GLU A 79 5.69 8.58 -16.51
C GLU A 79 6.89 7.70 -16.94
N GLU A 80 7.64 7.12 -16.00
CA GLU A 80 8.91 6.44 -16.25
C GLU A 80 8.84 4.90 -16.14
N SER A 81 7.70 4.34 -15.70
CA SER A 81 7.55 2.91 -15.49
C SER A 81 6.19 2.39 -15.98
N GLU A 82 6.09 1.09 -16.20
CA GLU A 82 4.88 0.42 -16.69
C GLU A 82 4.59 -0.86 -15.90
N GLY A 83 3.33 -1.25 -15.85
CA GLY A 83 2.88 -2.54 -15.35
C GLY A 83 3.25 -2.80 -13.89
N GLU A 84 3.83 -3.99 -13.64
CA GLU A 84 4.21 -4.43 -12.30
C GLU A 84 5.27 -3.53 -11.66
N ASP A 85 6.23 -3.04 -12.44
CA ASP A 85 7.27 -2.14 -11.94
C ASP A 85 6.66 -0.86 -11.37
N THR A 86 5.65 -0.30 -12.04
CA THR A 86 4.91 0.87 -11.55
C THR A 86 4.27 0.58 -10.19
N ALA A 87 3.61 -0.55 -10.05
CA ALA A 87 2.95 -0.93 -8.80
C ALA A 87 3.97 -1.08 -7.66
N MET A 88 5.10 -1.73 -7.91
CA MET A 88 6.16 -1.92 -6.91
C MET A 88 6.83 -0.59 -6.55
N LEU A 89 7.12 0.27 -7.52
CA LEU A 89 7.69 1.60 -7.28
C LEU A 89 6.75 2.49 -6.47
N LEU A 90 5.45 2.48 -6.77
CA LEU A 90 4.43 3.18 -5.99
C LEU A 90 4.37 2.66 -4.56
N PHE A 91 4.37 1.33 -4.36
CA PHE A 91 4.44 0.72 -3.04
C PHE A 91 5.66 1.21 -2.25
N GLY A 92 6.83 1.15 -2.85
CA GLY A 92 8.08 1.60 -2.24
C GLY A 92 8.05 3.09 -1.88
N ALA A 93 7.58 3.93 -2.79
CA ALA A 93 7.51 5.38 -2.61
C ALA A 93 6.57 5.78 -1.48
N VAL A 94 5.34 5.26 -1.45
CA VAL A 94 4.36 5.56 -0.39
C VAL A 94 4.85 5.02 0.95
N THR A 95 5.40 3.80 0.96
CA THR A 95 5.87 3.16 2.19
C THR A 95 7.04 3.92 2.81
N ARG A 96 8.08 4.26 2.03
CA ARG A 96 9.25 4.98 2.55
C ARG A 96 9.00 6.47 2.71
N GLY A 97 8.20 7.08 1.84
CA GLY A 97 7.88 8.51 1.92
C GLY A 97 7.21 8.91 3.23
N GLN A 98 6.50 7.96 3.89
CA GLN A 98 5.79 8.23 5.14
C GLN A 98 5.04 9.56 5.10
N TRP A 99 4.29 9.77 4.03
CA TRP A 99 3.65 11.05 3.71
C TRP A 99 2.50 11.40 4.66
N PHE A 100 1.89 10.40 5.27
CA PHE A 100 0.76 10.54 6.18
C PHE A 100 1.20 10.27 7.63
N SER A 101 0.41 10.73 8.57
CA SER A 101 0.66 10.51 10.01
C SER A 101 0.58 9.03 10.42
N ASP A 102 -0.30 8.27 9.74
CA ASP A 102 -0.46 6.82 9.93
C ASP A 102 -1.01 6.16 8.65
N GLY A 103 -0.95 4.83 8.60
CA GLY A 103 -1.53 4.04 7.52
C GLY A 103 -0.72 3.98 6.23
N ASN A 104 0.52 4.49 6.19
CA ASN A 104 1.32 4.55 4.97
C ASN A 104 1.51 3.17 4.30
N LYS A 105 1.81 2.11 5.06
CA LYS A 105 1.98 0.75 4.50
C LYS A 105 0.67 0.19 3.94
N ARG A 106 -0.44 0.39 4.65
CA ARG A 106 -1.77 -0.05 4.20
C ARG A 106 -2.21 0.71 2.95
N THR A 107 -1.93 2.02 2.90
CA THR A 107 -2.15 2.84 1.72
C THR A 107 -1.30 2.36 0.55
N ALA A 108 -0.01 2.09 0.76
CA ALA A 108 0.90 1.58 -0.25
C ALA A 108 0.39 0.26 -0.86
N LEU A 109 -0.12 -0.64 -0.01
CA LEU A 109 -0.68 -1.91 -0.43
C LEU A 109 -1.93 -1.73 -1.30
N MET A 110 -2.84 -0.81 -0.95
CA MET A 110 -4.00 -0.50 -1.79
C MET A 110 -3.60 0.11 -3.13
N VAL A 111 -2.63 1.01 -3.13
CA VAL A 111 -2.13 1.67 -4.35
C VAL A 111 -1.49 0.66 -5.31
N ALA A 112 -0.64 -0.23 -4.81
CA ALA A 112 -0.03 -1.28 -5.62
C ALA A 112 -1.10 -2.24 -6.19
N ASN A 113 -2.07 -2.64 -5.38
CA ASN A 113 -3.19 -3.47 -5.85
C ASN A 113 -4.03 -2.76 -6.91
N HIS A 114 -4.32 -1.47 -6.74
CA HIS A 114 -5.05 -0.71 -7.74
C HIS A 114 -4.31 -0.75 -9.09
N GLN A 115 -3.02 -0.45 -9.10
CA GLN A 115 -2.22 -0.47 -10.32
C GLN A 115 -2.19 -1.86 -10.95
N LEU A 116 -1.89 -2.91 -10.18
CA LEU A 116 -1.83 -4.28 -10.70
C LEU A 116 -3.15 -4.79 -11.28
N ILE A 117 -4.26 -4.50 -10.60
CA ILE A 117 -5.58 -4.94 -11.06
C ILE A 117 -6.03 -4.11 -12.26
N HIS A 118 -5.79 -2.79 -12.25
CA HIS A 118 -6.05 -1.91 -13.40
C HIS A 118 -5.34 -2.42 -14.67
N ASP A 119 -4.08 -2.82 -14.54
CA ASP A 119 -3.28 -3.33 -15.65
C ASP A 119 -3.57 -4.82 -15.97
N GLY A 120 -4.46 -5.47 -15.22
CA GLY A 120 -4.81 -6.89 -15.42
C GLY A 120 -3.70 -7.86 -15.10
N ILE A 121 -2.72 -7.47 -14.28
CA ILE A 121 -1.51 -8.26 -13.97
C ILE A 121 -1.78 -9.26 -12.84
N GLY A 122 -2.40 -8.80 -11.74
CA GLY A 122 -2.58 -9.66 -10.58
C GLY A 122 -2.98 -8.93 -9.30
N VAL A 123 -2.71 -9.58 -8.18
CA VAL A 123 -3.02 -9.07 -6.83
C VAL A 123 -1.78 -9.14 -5.95
N PHE A 124 -1.55 -8.09 -5.20
CA PHE A 124 -0.43 -7.95 -4.26
C PHE A 124 -0.87 -8.29 -2.84
N SER A 125 -0.24 -9.29 -2.24
CA SER A 125 -0.44 -9.66 -0.85
C SER A 125 0.84 -10.24 -0.24
N ILE A 126 1.11 -9.95 1.02
CA ILE A 126 2.24 -10.53 1.74
C ILE A 126 1.76 -11.81 2.42
N PRO A 127 2.29 -13.00 2.05
CA PRO A 127 1.93 -14.25 2.72
C PRO A 127 2.24 -14.18 4.22
N PRO A 128 1.37 -14.69 5.09
CA PRO A 128 1.58 -14.65 6.54
C PRO A 128 2.91 -15.29 6.99
N GLU A 129 3.33 -16.35 6.33
CA GLU A 129 4.59 -17.06 6.57
C GLU A 129 5.82 -16.21 6.25
N ASP A 130 5.71 -15.30 5.28
CA ASP A 130 6.80 -14.44 4.81
C ASP A 130 6.88 -13.11 5.55
N LYS A 131 5.93 -12.85 6.46
CA LYS A 131 5.83 -11.57 7.18
C LYS A 131 7.15 -11.15 7.85
N ALA A 132 7.85 -12.07 8.50
CA ALA A 132 9.11 -11.76 9.19
C ALA A 132 10.21 -11.33 8.20
N GLN A 133 10.31 -12.04 7.07
CA GLN A 133 11.27 -11.72 6.01
C GLN A 133 10.94 -10.37 5.38
N PHE A 134 9.68 -10.13 5.03
CA PHE A 134 9.20 -8.84 4.51
C PHE A 134 9.57 -7.69 5.43
N VAL A 135 9.27 -7.80 6.73
CA VAL A 135 9.59 -6.76 7.72
C VAL A 135 11.09 -6.48 7.76
N SER A 136 11.94 -7.51 7.77
CA SER A 136 13.40 -7.35 7.77
C SER A 136 13.88 -6.58 6.54
N MET A 137 13.38 -6.92 5.35
CA MET A 137 13.74 -6.24 4.09
C MET A 137 13.21 -4.81 4.06
N LEU A 138 12.01 -4.58 4.58
CA LEU A 138 11.41 -3.26 4.67
C LEU A 138 12.20 -2.33 5.59
N LEU A 139 12.63 -2.81 6.75
CA LEU A 139 13.48 -2.04 7.67
C LEU A 139 14.81 -1.67 7.03
N ARG A 140 15.43 -2.62 6.30
CA ARG A 140 16.64 -2.33 5.53
C ARG A 140 16.39 -1.24 4.47
N TYR A 141 15.28 -1.33 3.74
CA TYR A 141 14.90 -0.30 2.76
C TYR A 141 14.73 1.07 3.42
N TYR A 142 14.11 1.15 4.59
CA TYR A 142 14.01 2.41 5.32
C TYR A 142 15.38 3.00 5.62
N GLU A 143 16.31 2.21 6.11
CA GLU A 143 17.66 2.68 6.51
C GLU A 143 18.52 3.07 5.31
N THR A 144 18.55 2.24 4.28
CA THR A 144 19.49 2.41 3.17
C THR A 144 18.94 3.23 2.01
N GLY A 145 17.63 3.25 1.81
CA GLY A 145 16.99 3.76 0.60
C GLY A 145 17.12 2.84 -0.61
N ASP A 146 17.86 1.74 -0.50
CA ASP A 146 17.99 0.74 -1.56
C ASP A 146 16.77 -0.17 -1.60
N TYR A 147 15.94 0.03 -2.62
CA TYR A 147 14.69 -0.70 -2.82
C TYR A 147 14.86 -1.99 -3.62
N SER A 148 15.97 -2.18 -4.31
CA SER A 148 16.16 -3.26 -5.29
C SER A 148 15.81 -4.64 -4.75
N ARG A 149 16.43 -5.03 -3.61
CA ARG A 149 16.19 -6.36 -3.01
C ARG A 149 14.77 -6.57 -2.53
N LEU A 150 14.13 -5.51 -2.01
CA LEU A 150 12.74 -5.59 -1.56
C LEU A 150 11.82 -5.70 -2.77
N SER A 151 12.04 -4.91 -3.81
CA SER A 151 11.26 -4.96 -5.05
C SER A 151 11.31 -6.34 -5.70
N ASP A 152 12.52 -6.89 -5.91
CA ASP A 152 12.71 -8.21 -6.49
C ASP A 152 11.98 -9.31 -5.68
N TRP A 153 12.07 -9.23 -4.36
CA TRP A 153 11.40 -10.19 -3.49
C TRP A 153 9.88 -10.07 -3.56
N LEU A 154 9.35 -8.83 -3.57
CA LEU A 154 7.91 -8.58 -3.68
C LEU A 154 7.33 -9.12 -4.98
N SER A 155 7.97 -8.85 -6.11
CA SER A 155 7.56 -9.37 -7.42
C SER A 155 7.53 -10.90 -7.46
N GLN A 156 8.49 -11.56 -6.81
CA GLN A 156 8.61 -13.02 -6.83
C GLN A 156 7.67 -13.72 -5.83
N ASN A 157 7.35 -13.09 -4.70
CA ASN A 157 6.70 -13.78 -3.57
C ASN A 157 5.36 -13.16 -3.16
N ALA A 158 5.08 -11.93 -3.55
CA ALA A 158 3.92 -11.18 -3.07
C ALA A 158 2.92 -10.82 -4.18
N VAL A 159 3.26 -11.00 -5.45
CA VAL A 159 2.37 -10.77 -6.59
C VAL A 159 1.82 -12.09 -7.11
N GLY A 160 0.51 -12.28 -6.92
CA GLY A 160 -0.23 -13.38 -7.52
C GLY A 160 -0.69 -12.99 -8.93
N HIS A 161 0.02 -13.47 -9.95
CA HIS A 161 -0.28 -13.15 -11.35
C HIS A 161 -1.50 -13.87 -11.87
N VAL A 162 -2.26 -13.18 -12.72
CA VAL A 162 -3.39 -13.79 -13.45
C VAL A 162 -2.85 -14.44 -14.72
N PRO A 163 -3.09 -15.74 -14.95
CA PRO A 163 -2.63 -16.43 -16.13
C PRO A 163 -3.15 -15.78 -17.43
N GLY A 164 -2.26 -15.37 -18.31
CA GLY A 164 -2.60 -14.83 -19.64
C GLY A 164 -2.91 -13.34 -19.71
N GLY A 165 -2.84 -12.63 -18.59
CA GLY A 165 -3.28 -11.23 -18.49
C GLY A 165 -4.79 -11.09 -18.77
N LEU A 166 -5.47 -10.21 -18.04
CA LEU A 166 -6.88 -9.93 -18.32
C LEU A 166 -7.01 -8.54 -18.94
N THR A 167 -7.88 -8.43 -19.95
CA THR A 167 -8.33 -7.12 -20.41
C THR A 167 -9.19 -6.46 -19.34
N LEU A 168 -9.34 -5.13 -19.36
CA LEU A 168 -10.20 -4.37 -18.41
C LEU A 168 -11.63 -4.94 -18.31
N ALA A 169 -12.20 -5.43 -19.44
CA ALA A 169 -13.51 -6.08 -19.45
C ALA A 169 -13.51 -7.46 -18.74
N GLN A 170 -12.37 -8.14 -18.70
CA GLN A 170 -12.19 -9.42 -18.02
C GLN A 170 -11.81 -9.21 -16.54
N SER A 171 -11.18 -8.08 -16.19
CA SER A 171 -10.85 -7.73 -14.81
C SER A 171 -12.11 -7.38 -13.98
N SER A 172 -13.17 -6.85 -14.59
CA SER A 172 -14.47 -6.68 -13.91
C SER A 172 -15.11 -8.01 -13.51
N GLY A 173 -14.92 -9.09 -14.30
CA GLY A 173 -15.33 -10.44 -13.93
C GLY A 173 -14.44 -11.12 -12.89
N VAL A 174 -13.17 -10.67 -12.75
CA VAL A 174 -12.25 -11.10 -11.70
C VAL A 174 -12.54 -10.39 -10.39
N ALA A 175 -13.04 -9.16 -10.42
CA ALA A 175 -13.45 -8.43 -9.23
C ALA A 175 -14.54 -9.18 -8.44
N GLU A 176 -15.48 -9.84 -9.12
CA GLU A 176 -16.45 -10.74 -8.48
C GLU A 176 -15.77 -11.98 -7.87
N LYS A 177 -14.83 -12.59 -8.57
CA LYS A 177 -14.09 -13.78 -8.11
C LYS A 177 -12.99 -13.43 -7.09
N THR A 178 -12.40 -12.24 -7.16
CA THR A 178 -11.40 -11.77 -6.20
C THR A 178 -12.03 -11.43 -4.85
N ASN A 179 -13.30 -11.03 -4.84
CA ASN A 179 -14.06 -10.88 -3.59
C ASN A 179 -14.21 -12.22 -2.85
N ASP A 180 -14.33 -13.32 -3.58
CA ASP A 180 -14.34 -14.68 -3.00
C ASP A 180 -12.92 -15.16 -2.64
N ALA A 181 -11.91 -14.81 -3.43
CA ALA A 181 -10.50 -15.13 -3.18
C ALA A 181 -9.88 -14.27 -2.05
N VAL A 182 -10.24 -12.99 -1.96
CA VAL A 182 -9.84 -12.12 -0.84
C VAL A 182 -10.45 -12.60 0.49
N ASN A 183 -11.65 -13.18 0.43
CA ASN A 183 -12.22 -13.89 1.58
C ASN A 183 -11.54 -15.26 1.84
N GLY A 184 -10.83 -15.82 0.85
CA GLY A 184 -10.09 -17.07 0.94
C GLY A 184 -8.55 -16.93 1.07
N MET A 185 -7.96 -15.83 0.63
CA MET A 185 -6.53 -15.55 0.70
C MET A 185 -6.18 -14.76 1.98
N GLY A 186 -6.42 -15.36 3.14
CA GLY A 186 -5.67 -15.00 4.34
C GLY A 186 -5.53 -13.53 4.74
N ILE A 187 -6.41 -12.63 4.28
CA ILE A 187 -6.84 -11.54 5.15
C ILE A 187 -7.76 -12.23 6.15
N VAL A 188 -7.14 -13.03 7.00
CA VAL A 188 -7.82 -13.61 8.15
C VAL A 188 -8.34 -12.41 8.93
N PRO A 189 -9.67 -12.25 9.09
CA PRO A 189 -10.20 -11.28 10.01
C PRO A 189 -9.60 -11.62 11.38
N GLY A 190 -8.67 -10.80 11.87
CA GLY A 190 -8.05 -11.02 13.16
C GLY A 190 -6.53 -11.17 13.21
N VAL A 191 -5.81 -11.14 12.08
CA VAL A 191 -4.36 -10.88 12.14
C VAL A 191 -4.13 -9.40 11.89
N PRO A 192 -3.88 -8.60 12.94
CA PRO A 192 -3.60 -7.19 12.76
C PRO A 192 -2.33 -7.05 11.91
N LEU A 193 -2.37 -6.27 10.86
CA LEU A 193 -1.16 -5.72 10.24
C LEU A 193 -0.44 -4.76 11.21
N ASP A 194 -0.99 -4.59 12.41
CA ASP A 194 -0.50 -3.71 13.49
C ASP A 194 0.92 -4.03 13.95
N GLY A 195 1.37 -5.26 13.78
CA GLY A 195 2.77 -5.60 14.00
C GLY A 195 3.72 -5.05 12.93
N LEU A 196 3.19 -4.47 11.84
CA LEU A 196 3.97 -3.80 10.80
C LEU A 196 4.04 -2.28 11.00
N ASP A 197 3.05 -1.72 11.69
CA ASP A 197 3.07 -0.32 12.12
C ASP A 197 3.70 -0.27 13.52
N GLY A 198 5.02 -0.37 13.57
CA GLY A 198 5.76 -0.06 14.79
C GLY A 198 5.43 1.36 15.23
N GLY A 199 4.77 1.46 16.37
CA GLY A 199 4.17 2.63 16.94
C GLY A 199 4.75 3.98 16.51
N SER A 200 3.92 4.82 15.95
CA SER A 200 4.17 6.24 15.84
C SER A 200 4.22 6.84 17.25
N GLY A 201 5.39 6.73 17.88
CA GLY A 201 5.65 7.51 19.08
C GLY A 201 5.71 8.98 18.68
N LEU A 202 4.65 9.72 18.94
CA LEU A 202 4.66 11.17 18.90
C LEU A 202 5.80 11.65 19.82
N LEU A 203 6.79 12.31 19.24
CA LEU A 203 7.70 13.15 20.02
C LEU A 203 6.90 14.38 20.48
N ARG A 204 6.68 14.42 21.76
CA ARG A 204 6.44 15.69 22.46
C ARG A 204 7.77 16.35 22.78
#